data_d8344a73d8fb203f77a35c33ba6156a7
#
_entry.id   d8344a73d8fb203f77a35c33ba6156a7
#
_cell.length_a   1.000
_cell.length_b   1.000
_cell.length_c   1.000
_cell.angle_alpha   90.00
_cell.angle_beta   90.00
_cell.angle_gamma   90.00
#
_symmetry.space_group_name_H-M   'P 1'
#
loop_
_entity.id
_entity.type
_entity.pdbx_description
1 polymer ?
#
loop_
_entity_poly.entity_id
_entity_poly.type
_entity_poly.pdbx_seq_one_letter_code
_entity_poly.pdbx_strand_id
1 'polypeptide(L)'
;MLTKRGFLGLAVSAASVAVLAPPLRAAQPLSVVATTGMIADAARAIAGETAEVTALMGPGVDPHSYRQTRSDIVAMSRADLVLWNGHYLEAQIEGVLRQLASRTRVVAVAEAAPREALIAHDDYPDKADPHLWLVPELWAHAISATRDALIDSRPEETEAFRTGAADYLDEAERMGRYAREVLSSVPERSRVLLTAHDAFNYFGRAYGFEVVGIQGISTESEAGLARIRDLVDMLVSRDIRAVFVESSVSDRNIRALVEGAASRGHSVAVGGELFSDAMGKPGTYEGTWLGMIDHNATVIARALGGSAPARGRDGRLAAGS
;
A
#
# COMPACT_ATOMS: atom_id res chain seq x y z
N MET A 1 82.34 -55.19 30.67
CA MET A 1 82.14 -53.80 31.13
C MET A 1 81.52 -53.02 29.98
N LEU A 2 80.25 -52.85 29.98
CA LEU A 2 79.48 -52.08 28.95
C LEU A 2 78.44 -51.24 29.63
N THR A 3 78.60 -49.92 29.58
CA THR A 3 77.74 -48.93 30.16
C THR A 3 76.57 -48.62 29.20
N LYS A 4 75.32 -48.74 29.68
CA LYS A 4 74.12 -48.36 28.99
C LYS A 4 73.87 -46.85 29.17
N ARG A 5 73.90 -46.09 28.09
CA ARG A 5 73.41 -44.71 28.04
C ARG A 5 71.90 -44.71 27.75
N GLY A 6 71.10 -44.22 28.71
CA GLY A 6 69.69 -43.99 28.50
C GLY A 6 69.44 -42.73 27.72
N PHE A 7 68.58 -42.81 26.67
CA PHE A 7 68.11 -41.70 25.92
C PHE A 7 66.72 -41.25 26.54
N LEU A 8 66.72 -40.05 27.09
CA LEU A 8 65.48 -39.41 27.54
C LEU A 8 64.86 -38.70 26.32
N GLY A 9 63.77 -39.24 25.81
CA GLY A 9 62.97 -38.57 24.78
C GLY A 9 61.98 -37.55 25.40
N LEU A 10 62.18 -36.29 25.05
CA LEU A 10 61.27 -35.20 25.45
C LEU A 10 60.09 -35.18 24.48
N ALA A 11 58.90 -35.61 24.93
CA ALA A 11 57.65 -35.47 24.16
C ALA A 11 57.05 -34.04 24.36
N VAL A 12 57.15 -33.22 23.32
CA VAL A 12 56.51 -31.89 23.28
C VAL A 12 55.04 -32.10 22.86
N SER A 13 54.13 -32.03 23.83
CA SER A 13 52.71 -32.01 23.55
C SER A 13 52.29 -30.61 23.07
N ALA A 14 51.99 -30.48 21.78
CA ALA A 14 51.37 -29.27 21.22
C ALA A 14 49.87 -29.22 21.65
N ALA A 15 49.56 -28.36 22.64
CA ALA A 15 48.18 -28.07 23.02
C ALA A 15 47.59 -27.14 21.95
N SER A 16 46.70 -27.67 21.11
CA SER A 16 45.91 -26.88 20.18
C SER A 16 44.87 -26.09 20.96
N VAL A 17 45.04 -24.79 21.11
CA VAL A 17 44.06 -23.87 21.64
C VAL A 17 42.99 -23.65 20.55
N ALA A 18 41.86 -24.34 20.67
CA ALA A 18 40.69 -24.05 19.86
C ALA A 18 40.14 -22.67 20.28
N VAL A 19 40.36 -21.66 19.47
CA VAL A 19 39.72 -20.34 19.61
C VAL A 19 38.27 -20.54 19.25
N LEU A 20 37.39 -20.69 20.26
CA LEU A 20 35.96 -20.65 20.11
C LEU A 20 35.59 -19.21 19.65
N ALA A 21 35.27 -19.05 18.36
CA ALA A 21 34.67 -17.81 17.87
C ALA A 21 33.39 -17.56 18.68
N PRO A 22 33.17 -16.34 19.21
CA PRO A 22 31.94 -16.03 19.88
C PRO A 22 30.77 -16.31 18.92
N PRO A 23 29.61 -16.83 19.41
CA PRO A 23 28.45 -17.03 18.57
C PRO A 23 28.10 -15.70 17.93
N LEU A 24 27.96 -15.67 16.58
CA LEU A 24 27.41 -14.53 15.88
C LEU A 24 26.01 -14.27 16.49
N ARG A 25 25.93 -13.24 17.31
CA ARG A 25 24.63 -12.79 17.82
C ARG A 25 23.88 -12.27 16.61
N ALA A 26 22.81 -12.97 16.20
CA ALA A 26 21.95 -12.48 15.15
C ALA A 26 21.59 -11.02 15.48
N ALA A 27 21.85 -10.10 14.56
CA ALA A 27 21.48 -8.71 14.75
C ALA A 27 19.99 -8.64 14.99
N GLN A 28 19.54 -7.82 15.94
CA GLN A 28 18.09 -7.65 16.16
C GLN A 28 17.47 -7.09 14.88
N PRO A 29 16.28 -7.55 14.50
CA PRO A 29 15.57 -6.99 13.35
C PRO A 29 15.41 -5.47 13.47
N LEU A 30 15.48 -4.77 12.35
CA LEU A 30 15.20 -3.32 12.28
C LEU A 30 13.74 -3.08 12.66
N SER A 31 13.48 -2.21 13.64
CA SER A 31 12.10 -1.84 14.02
C SER A 31 11.57 -0.77 13.07
N VAL A 32 10.60 -1.13 12.23
CA VAL A 32 9.98 -0.24 11.25
C VAL A 32 8.51 -0.02 11.59
N VAL A 33 8.08 1.23 11.64
CA VAL A 33 6.67 1.59 11.74
C VAL A 33 6.24 2.24 10.42
N ALA A 34 5.17 1.72 9.82
CA ALA A 34 4.54 2.30 8.63
C ALA A 34 3.16 2.82 8.98
N THR A 35 2.74 3.93 8.40
CA THR A 35 1.41 4.50 8.66
C THR A 35 0.32 3.63 8.07
N THR A 36 0.42 3.27 6.79
CA THR A 36 -0.60 2.50 6.06
C THR A 36 -0.16 1.06 5.81
N GLY A 37 -1.14 0.20 5.53
CA GLY A 37 -0.90 -1.19 5.18
C GLY A 37 -0.07 -1.37 3.91
N MET A 38 -0.27 -0.54 2.88
CA MET A 38 0.44 -0.60 1.60
C MET A 38 1.95 -0.36 1.77
N ILE A 39 2.32 0.62 2.60
CA ILE A 39 3.71 0.91 2.93
C ILE A 39 4.31 -0.23 3.76
N ALA A 40 3.56 -0.74 4.74
CA ALA A 40 4.01 -1.85 5.56
C ALA A 40 4.23 -3.14 4.75
N ASP A 41 3.38 -3.40 3.75
CA ASP A 41 3.52 -4.54 2.84
C ASP A 41 4.80 -4.42 1.99
N ALA A 42 5.04 -3.25 1.41
CA ALA A 42 6.27 -2.98 0.67
C ALA A 42 7.53 -3.15 1.55
N ALA A 43 7.50 -2.59 2.77
CA ALA A 43 8.63 -2.71 3.70
C ALA A 43 8.88 -4.17 4.11
N ARG A 44 7.84 -4.98 4.35
CA ARG A 44 7.97 -6.42 4.65
C ARG A 44 8.50 -7.20 3.46
N ALA A 45 7.99 -6.92 2.26
CA ALA A 45 8.44 -7.60 1.04
C ALA A 45 9.93 -7.33 0.75
N ILE A 46 10.40 -6.10 1.00
CA ILE A 46 11.79 -5.69 0.78
C ILE A 46 12.72 -6.26 1.86
N ALA A 47 12.31 -6.14 3.12
CA ALA A 47 13.21 -6.43 4.25
C ALA A 47 13.18 -7.91 4.69
N GLY A 48 12.13 -8.66 4.40
CA GLY A 48 11.99 -10.03 4.89
C GLY A 48 12.15 -10.11 6.41
N GLU A 49 12.99 -11.02 6.87
CA GLU A 49 13.27 -11.25 8.30
C GLU A 49 14.23 -10.22 8.93
N THR A 50 14.84 -9.33 8.13
CA THR A 50 15.79 -8.32 8.63
C THR A 50 15.10 -7.13 9.31
N ALA A 51 13.78 -6.97 9.14
CA ALA A 51 12.99 -5.95 9.82
C ALA A 51 11.69 -6.50 10.42
N GLU A 52 11.31 -5.97 11.57
CA GLU A 52 9.98 -6.12 12.17
C GLU A 52 9.14 -4.89 11.80
N VAL A 53 8.13 -5.10 10.95
CA VAL A 53 7.31 -4.00 10.40
C VAL A 53 5.92 -3.98 11.02
N THR A 54 5.60 -2.88 11.70
CA THR A 54 4.28 -2.59 12.28
C THR A 54 3.54 -1.58 11.42
N ALA A 55 2.30 -1.88 11.02
CA ALA A 55 1.39 -0.89 10.43
C ALA A 55 0.55 -0.23 11.53
N LEU A 56 0.42 1.11 11.50
CA LEU A 56 -0.46 1.83 12.43
C LEU A 56 -1.92 1.65 12.05
N MET A 57 -2.22 1.75 10.77
CA MET A 57 -3.57 1.64 10.23
C MET A 57 -3.79 0.26 9.62
N GLY A 58 -4.80 -0.42 10.12
CA GLY A 58 -5.20 -1.74 9.64
C GLY A 58 -6.28 -1.69 8.56
N PRO A 59 -6.86 -2.85 8.21
CA PRO A 59 -7.95 -2.92 7.24
C PRO A 59 -9.13 -2.04 7.63
N GLY A 60 -9.71 -1.34 6.64
CA GLY A 60 -10.88 -0.49 6.82
C GLY A 60 -10.62 0.81 7.57
N VAL A 61 -9.36 1.13 7.89
CA VAL A 61 -9.01 2.40 8.55
C VAL A 61 -8.73 3.46 7.49
N ASP A 62 -9.45 4.56 7.59
CA ASP A 62 -9.30 5.73 6.74
C ASP A 62 -8.11 6.60 7.21
N PRO A 63 -7.04 6.75 6.40
CA PRO A 63 -5.85 7.52 6.77
C PRO A 63 -6.07 9.03 6.82
N HIS A 64 -7.03 9.58 6.06
CA HIS A 64 -7.32 11.02 6.05
C HIS A 64 -7.85 11.51 7.40
N SER A 65 -8.70 10.70 8.04
CA SER A 65 -9.33 11.03 9.32
C SER A 65 -8.62 10.40 10.53
N TYR A 66 -7.59 9.58 10.31
CA TYR A 66 -6.89 8.82 11.36
C TYR A 66 -6.22 9.75 12.36
N ARG A 67 -6.51 9.50 13.65
CA ARG A 67 -5.88 10.19 14.77
C ARG A 67 -5.06 9.19 15.59
N GLN A 68 -3.77 9.50 15.76
CA GLN A 68 -2.86 8.64 16.49
C GLN A 68 -3.27 8.45 17.95
N THR A 69 -3.07 7.24 18.46
CA THR A 69 -3.19 6.91 19.87
C THR A 69 -1.87 7.15 20.61
N ARG A 70 -1.90 7.05 21.95
CA ARG A 70 -0.66 7.09 22.73
C ARG A 70 0.28 5.93 22.40
N SER A 71 -0.26 4.75 22.12
CA SER A 71 0.51 3.57 21.71
C SER A 71 1.23 3.80 20.39
N ASP A 72 0.60 4.48 19.44
CA ASP A 72 1.22 4.79 18.15
C ASP A 72 2.40 5.76 18.29
N ILE A 73 2.23 6.79 19.12
CA ILE A 73 3.33 7.72 19.45
C ILE A 73 4.50 6.96 20.08
N VAL A 74 4.24 6.04 21.00
CA VAL A 74 5.27 5.22 21.63
C VAL A 74 5.91 4.29 20.61
N ALA A 75 5.15 3.62 19.74
CA ALA A 75 5.67 2.75 18.71
C ALA A 75 6.59 3.53 17.74
N MET A 76 6.10 4.66 17.20
CA MET A 76 6.90 5.51 16.32
C MET A 76 8.16 6.06 16.99
N SER A 77 8.09 6.46 18.27
CA SER A 77 9.25 7.02 18.98
C SER A 77 10.34 5.99 19.33
N ARG A 78 10.02 4.71 19.30
CA ARG A 78 10.94 3.59 19.56
C ARG A 78 11.42 2.90 18.28
N ALA A 79 10.81 3.21 17.15
CA ALA A 79 11.20 2.67 15.87
C ALA A 79 12.54 3.22 15.41
N ASP A 80 13.29 2.39 14.70
CA ASP A 80 14.50 2.81 13.98
C ASP A 80 14.15 3.62 12.72
N LEU A 81 12.99 3.30 12.11
CA LEU A 81 12.50 3.92 10.89
C LEU A 81 10.97 4.06 10.93
N VAL A 82 10.47 5.24 10.58
CA VAL A 82 9.04 5.51 10.37
C VAL A 82 8.82 5.85 8.91
N LEU A 83 7.89 5.14 8.26
CA LEU A 83 7.50 5.34 6.88
C LEU A 83 6.06 5.84 6.83
N TRP A 84 5.80 6.90 6.07
CA TRP A 84 4.47 7.44 5.84
C TRP A 84 4.30 7.83 4.37
N ASN A 85 3.05 8.03 3.94
CA ASN A 85 2.78 8.33 2.54
C ASN A 85 3.28 9.72 2.15
N GLY A 86 2.90 10.73 2.88
CA GLY A 86 3.06 12.13 2.49
C GLY A 86 1.91 12.62 1.63
N HIS A 87 2.12 13.70 0.88
CA HIS A 87 1.10 14.37 0.05
C HIS A 87 -0.19 14.69 0.81
N TYR A 88 -0.10 14.90 2.11
CA TYR A 88 -1.23 15.25 2.98
C TYR A 88 -2.24 14.10 3.22
N LEU A 89 -1.90 12.85 2.90
CA LEU A 89 -2.75 11.71 3.23
C LEU A 89 -3.02 11.64 4.75
N GLU A 90 -1.94 11.66 5.53
CA GLU A 90 -2.00 11.58 6.99
C GLU A 90 -2.08 12.97 7.63
N ALA A 91 -2.98 13.82 7.13
CA ALA A 91 -3.09 15.23 7.54
C ALA A 91 -3.17 15.43 9.06
N GLN A 92 -3.93 14.56 9.76
CA GLN A 92 -4.17 14.65 11.20
C GLN A 92 -2.93 14.35 12.04
N ILE A 93 -1.96 13.59 11.52
CA ILE A 93 -0.75 13.18 12.23
C ILE A 93 0.54 13.77 11.64
N GLU A 94 0.47 14.53 10.54
CA GLU A 94 1.63 15.12 9.86
C GLU A 94 2.50 15.95 10.83
N GLY A 95 1.89 16.75 11.72
CA GLY A 95 2.62 17.54 12.71
C GLY A 95 3.44 16.70 13.68
N VAL A 96 2.91 15.54 14.09
CA VAL A 96 3.62 14.58 14.96
C VAL A 96 4.78 13.93 14.21
N LEU A 97 4.55 13.51 12.95
CA LEU A 97 5.61 12.92 12.11
C LEU A 97 6.76 13.88 11.86
N ARG A 98 6.47 15.15 11.55
CA ARG A 98 7.48 16.21 11.40
C ARG A 98 8.25 16.47 12.68
N GLN A 99 7.59 16.50 13.83
CA GLN A 99 8.27 16.65 15.13
C GLN A 99 9.17 15.43 15.43
N LEU A 100 8.72 14.24 15.11
CA LEU A 100 9.45 13.00 15.34
C LEU A 100 10.73 12.92 14.49
N ALA A 101 10.72 13.49 13.29
CA ALA A 101 11.86 13.53 12.37
C ALA A 101 13.14 14.17 12.94
N SER A 102 13.04 14.92 14.06
CA SER A 102 14.20 15.44 14.79
C SER A 102 14.96 14.38 15.61
N ARG A 103 14.38 13.19 15.83
CA ARG A 103 14.92 12.14 16.72
C ARG A 103 14.91 10.76 16.12
N THR A 104 14.01 10.50 15.19
CA THR A 104 13.81 9.21 14.51
C THR A 104 13.88 9.47 13.01
N ARG A 105 14.36 8.51 12.23
CA ARG A 105 14.29 8.62 10.78
C ARG A 105 12.83 8.47 10.33
N VAL A 106 12.30 9.51 9.69
CA VAL A 106 10.91 9.57 9.18
C VAL A 106 10.95 9.91 7.71
N VAL A 107 10.34 9.07 6.86
CA VAL A 107 10.41 9.21 5.40
C VAL A 107 9.02 9.19 4.79
N ALA A 108 8.69 10.22 3.99
CA ALA A 108 7.49 10.30 3.18
C ALA A 108 7.73 9.60 1.84
N VAL A 109 7.30 8.34 1.71
CA VAL A 109 7.72 7.50 0.58
C VAL A 109 7.07 7.87 -0.75
N ALA A 110 5.82 8.33 -0.75
CA ALA A 110 5.15 8.72 -1.99
C ALA A 110 5.64 10.07 -2.54
N GLU A 111 6.28 10.92 -1.70
CA GLU A 111 6.90 12.18 -2.16
C GLU A 111 8.14 11.96 -3.05
N ALA A 112 8.62 10.72 -3.19
CA ALA A 112 9.65 10.35 -4.15
C ALA A 112 9.16 10.31 -5.62
N ALA A 113 7.86 10.33 -5.85
CA ALA A 113 7.31 10.37 -7.20
C ALA A 113 7.65 11.70 -7.89
N PRO A 114 7.99 11.68 -9.20
CA PRO A 114 8.35 12.89 -9.92
C PRO A 114 7.14 13.84 -10.04
N ARG A 115 7.39 15.14 -9.90
CA ARG A 115 6.33 16.18 -9.86
C ARG A 115 5.42 16.16 -11.09
N GLU A 116 5.98 15.88 -12.26
CA GLU A 116 5.25 15.78 -13.54
C GLU A 116 4.28 14.60 -13.60
N ALA A 117 4.45 13.60 -12.73
CA ALA A 117 3.55 12.46 -12.60
C ALA A 117 2.39 12.73 -11.63
N LEU A 118 2.48 13.77 -10.82
CA LEU A 118 1.50 14.07 -9.80
C LEU A 118 0.24 14.75 -10.36
N ILE A 119 -0.89 14.51 -9.71
CA ILE A 119 -2.15 15.23 -9.89
C ILE A 119 -2.24 16.24 -8.74
N ALA A 120 -2.62 17.49 -9.03
CA ALA A 120 -2.83 18.49 -8.00
C ALA A 120 -4.01 18.08 -7.10
N HIS A 121 -3.94 18.45 -5.82
CA HIS A 121 -5.05 18.29 -4.90
C HIS A 121 -6.06 19.42 -5.10
N ASP A 122 -7.35 19.10 -5.24
CA ASP A 122 -8.37 20.10 -5.56
C ASP A 122 -8.56 21.14 -4.44
N ASP A 123 -8.51 20.69 -3.17
CA ASP A 123 -8.75 21.54 -1.99
C ASP A 123 -7.48 22.20 -1.44
N TYR A 124 -6.29 21.69 -1.77
CA TYR A 124 -5.01 22.13 -1.22
C TYR A 124 -4.01 22.44 -2.35
N PRO A 125 -3.90 23.71 -2.81
CA PRO A 125 -3.16 24.08 -4.03
C PRO A 125 -1.67 23.68 -4.04
N ASP A 126 -1.05 23.54 -2.86
CA ASP A 126 0.37 23.17 -2.73
C ASP A 126 0.58 21.66 -2.48
N LYS A 127 -0.49 20.89 -2.58
CA LYS A 127 -0.47 19.44 -2.34
C LYS A 127 -0.81 18.68 -3.61
N ALA A 128 -0.41 17.43 -3.63
CA ALA A 128 -0.80 16.48 -4.66
C ALA A 128 -1.82 15.49 -4.12
N ASP A 129 -2.60 14.91 -5.02
CA ASP A 129 -3.42 13.72 -4.73
C ASP A 129 -2.53 12.62 -4.17
N PRO A 130 -2.81 12.07 -2.97
CA PRO A 130 -1.92 11.11 -2.31
C PRO A 130 -2.02 9.67 -2.83
N HIS A 131 -3.03 9.32 -3.64
CA HIS A 131 -3.45 7.95 -3.93
C HIS A 131 -2.62 7.25 -5.02
N LEU A 132 -1.27 7.40 -4.97
CA LEU A 132 -0.35 6.85 -5.97
C LEU A 132 -0.34 5.32 -6.00
N TRP A 133 -0.65 4.66 -4.87
CA TRP A 133 -0.59 3.20 -4.74
C TRP A 133 -1.59 2.45 -5.62
N LEU A 134 -2.60 3.13 -6.17
CA LEU A 134 -3.57 2.51 -7.07
C LEU A 134 -3.04 2.29 -8.49
N VAL A 135 -1.83 2.78 -8.78
CA VAL A 135 -1.14 2.59 -10.07
C VAL A 135 0.26 2.02 -9.82
N PRO A 136 0.53 0.75 -10.19
CA PRO A 136 1.81 0.10 -9.93
C PRO A 136 3.04 0.87 -10.40
N GLU A 137 2.97 1.51 -11.56
CA GLU A 137 4.07 2.30 -12.13
C GLU A 137 4.40 3.54 -11.26
N LEU A 138 3.40 4.15 -10.62
CA LEU A 138 3.60 5.27 -9.70
C LEU A 138 4.08 4.78 -8.34
N TRP A 139 3.49 3.68 -7.85
CA TRP A 139 3.88 3.11 -6.56
C TRP A 139 5.31 2.57 -6.54
N ALA A 140 5.88 2.22 -7.69
CA ALA A 140 7.28 1.83 -7.82
C ALA A 140 8.26 2.89 -7.27
N HIS A 141 7.92 4.18 -7.30
CA HIS A 141 8.72 5.24 -6.67
C HIS A 141 8.70 5.12 -5.14
N ALA A 142 7.54 4.85 -4.54
CA ALA A 142 7.41 4.64 -3.10
C ALA A 142 8.10 3.35 -2.63
N ILE A 143 8.02 2.27 -3.42
CA ILE A 143 8.77 1.03 -3.17
C ILE A 143 10.28 1.30 -3.17
N SER A 144 10.77 2.07 -4.14
CA SER A 144 12.18 2.45 -4.24
C SER A 144 12.63 3.33 -3.07
N ALA A 145 11.80 4.31 -2.67
CA ALA A 145 12.07 5.16 -1.51
C ALA A 145 12.06 4.35 -0.20
N THR A 146 11.18 3.36 -0.08
CA THR A 146 11.16 2.43 1.06
C THR A 146 12.46 1.62 1.15
N ARG A 147 12.94 1.07 0.02
CA ARG A 147 14.24 0.39 -0.06
C ARG A 147 15.38 1.31 0.40
N ASP A 148 15.43 2.52 -0.12
CA ASP A 148 16.51 3.46 0.18
C ASP A 148 16.49 3.87 1.67
N ALA A 149 15.30 4.06 2.25
CA ALA A 149 15.15 4.31 3.67
C ALA A 149 15.62 3.15 4.56
N LEU A 150 15.36 1.90 4.13
CA LEU A 150 15.86 0.68 4.80
C LEU A 150 17.37 0.58 4.71
N ILE A 151 17.96 0.79 3.52
CA ILE A 151 19.41 0.79 3.30
C ILE A 151 20.09 1.84 4.20
N ASP A 152 19.57 3.05 4.23
CA ASP A 152 20.14 4.12 5.05
C ASP A 152 20.01 3.85 6.56
N SER A 153 19.01 3.05 6.97
CA SER A 153 18.83 2.66 8.38
C SER A 153 19.67 1.46 8.77
N ARG A 154 20.02 0.59 7.80
CA ARG A 154 20.84 -0.61 8.00
C ARG A 154 21.71 -0.90 6.76
N PRO A 155 22.84 -0.17 6.59
CA PRO A 155 23.69 -0.29 5.40
C PRO A 155 24.32 -1.67 5.18
N GLU A 156 24.51 -2.45 6.25
CA GLU A 156 25.06 -3.81 6.17
C GLU A 156 24.13 -4.79 5.42
N GLU A 157 22.83 -4.50 5.33
CA GLU A 157 21.82 -5.31 4.62
C GLU A 157 21.51 -4.78 3.21
N THR A 158 22.33 -3.88 2.68
CA THR A 158 22.07 -3.20 1.39
C THR A 158 21.73 -4.16 0.26
N GLU A 159 22.47 -5.26 0.11
CA GLU A 159 22.24 -6.22 -1.00
C GLU A 159 20.96 -7.03 -0.80
N ALA A 160 20.60 -7.36 0.44
CA ALA A 160 19.33 -8.02 0.75
C ALA A 160 18.14 -7.09 0.39
N PHE A 161 18.20 -5.82 0.81
CA PHE A 161 17.14 -4.85 0.50
C PHE A 161 17.05 -4.53 -1.00
N ARG A 162 18.16 -4.47 -1.72
CA ARG A 162 18.15 -4.30 -3.18
C ARG A 162 17.49 -5.48 -3.88
N THR A 163 17.82 -6.70 -3.47
CA THR A 163 17.23 -7.93 -4.03
C THR A 163 15.73 -7.98 -3.75
N GLY A 164 15.31 -7.81 -2.49
CA GLY A 164 13.89 -7.82 -2.13
C GLY A 164 13.09 -6.73 -2.86
N ALA A 165 13.66 -5.53 -3.02
CA ALA A 165 13.01 -4.47 -3.77
C ALA A 165 12.92 -4.79 -5.27
N ALA A 166 13.95 -5.39 -5.88
CA ALA A 166 13.94 -5.79 -7.28
C ALA A 166 12.85 -6.84 -7.53
N ASP A 167 12.76 -7.86 -6.68
CA ASP A 167 11.74 -8.91 -6.79
C ASP A 167 10.33 -8.33 -6.65
N TYR A 168 10.12 -7.40 -5.69
CA TYR A 168 8.81 -6.79 -5.47
C TYR A 168 8.42 -5.82 -6.59
N LEU A 169 9.37 -5.07 -7.15
CA LEU A 169 9.15 -4.21 -8.32
C LEU A 169 8.79 -5.02 -9.57
N ASP A 170 9.43 -6.17 -9.77
CA ASP A 170 9.09 -7.10 -10.84
C ASP A 170 7.65 -7.62 -10.73
N GLU A 171 7.19 -7.97 -9.52
CA GLU A 171 5.81 -8.36 -9.28
C GLU A 171 4.84 -7.18 -9.49
N ALA A 172 5.21 -5.97 -9.05
CA ALA A 172 4.44 -4.77 -9.28
C ALA A 172 4.25 -4.49 -10.80
N GLU A 173 5.31 -4.62 -11.58
CA GLU A 173 5.25 -4.45 -13.04
C GLU A 173 4.35 -5.52 -13.70
N ARG A 174 4.46 -6.80 -13.29
CA ARG A 174 3.58 -7.87 -13.76
C ARG A 174 2.11 -7.60 -13.42
N MET A 175 1.84 -7.09 -12.23
CA MET A 175 0.50 -6.70 -11.79
C MET A 175 -0.02 -5.52 -12.60
N GLY A 176 0.80 -4.51 -12.88
CA GLY A 176 0.44 -3.37 -13.74
C GLY A 176 0.06 -3.80 -15.16
N ARG A 177 0.80 -4.75 -15.75
CA ARG A 177 0.43 -5.32 -17.07
C ARG A 177 -0.91 -6.06 -17.03
N TYR A 178 -1.13 -6.90 -16.03
CA TYR A 178 -2.41 -7.58 -15.84
C TYR A 178 -3.58 -6.61 -15.66
N ALA A 179 -3.44 -5.63 -14.77
CA ALA A 179 -4.47 -4.61 -14.55
C ALA A 179 -4.81 -3.89 -15.85
N ARG A 180 -3.81 -3.49 -16.64
CA ARG A 180 -4.01 -2.86 -17.95
C ARG A 180 -4.75 -3.75 -18.92
N GLU A 181 -4.41 -5.03 -18.98
CA GLU A 181 -5.06 -6.02 -19.84
C GLU A 181 -6.56 -6.14 -19.51
N VAL A 182 -6.90 -6.46 -18.24
CA VAL A 182 -8.29 -6.69 -17.85
C VAL A 182 -9.14 -5.43 -17.92
N LEU A 183 -8.59 -4.28 -17.54
CA LEU A 183 -9.30 -3.00 -17.56
C LEU A 183 -9.53 -2.48 -18.99
N SER A 184 -8.60 -2.78 -19.92
CA SER A 184 -8.79 -2.43 -21.34
C SER A 184 -9.94 -3.18 -22.01
N SER A 185 -10.37 -4.31 -21.44
CA SER A 185 -11.53 -5.08 -21.92
C SER A 185 -12.87 -4.42 -21.62
N VAL A 186 -12.92 -3.45 -20.69
CA VAL A 186 -14.14 -2.71 -20.38
C VAL A 186 -14.55 -1.84 -21.57
N PRO A 187 -15.81 -1.90 -22.04
CA PRO A 187 -16.28 -1.04 -23.12
C PRO A 187 -16.13 0.46 -22.79
N GLU A 188 -15.65 1.27 -23.71
CA GLU A 188 -15.39 2.71 -23.47
C GLU A 188 -16.58 3.45 -22.84
N ARG A 189 -17.79 3.20 -23.33
CA ARG A 189 -19.02 3.80 -22.78
C ARG A 189 -19.31 3.46 -21.32
N SER A 190 -18.70 2.38 -20.81
CA SER A 190 -18.85 1.90 -19.44
C SER A 190 -17.70 2.31 -18.52
N ARG A 191 -16.69 3.01 -19.03
CA ARG A 191 -15.51 3.42 -18.25
C ARG A 191 -15.80 4.65 -17.39
N VAL A 192 -16.84 4.58 -16.57
CA VAL A 192 -17.15 5.54 -15.52
C VAL A 192 -17.05 4.83 -14.18
N LEU A 193 -16.13 5.27 -13.34
CA LEU A 193 -15.88 4.70 -12.02
C LEU A 193 -16.41 5.68 -10.95
N LEU A 194 -17.59 5.37 -10.39
CA LEU A 194 -18.19 6.16 -9.34
C LEU A 194 -17.99 5.47 -7.99
N THR A 195 -17.33 6.18 -7.06
CA THR A 195 -16.81 5.68 -5.78
C THR A 195 -17.24 6.57 -4.61
N ALA A 196 -17.02 6.11 -3.37
CA ALA A 196 -17.41 6.87 -2.18
C ALA A 196 -16.59 8.15 -1.99
N HIS A 197 -15.28 8.13 -2.31
CA HIS A 197 -14.46 9.33 -2.35
C HIS A 197 -13.53 9.32 -3.59
N ASP A 198 -12.83 10.41 -3.83
CA ASP A 198 -12.07 10.64 -5.06
C ASP A 198 -10.63 10.13 -4.96
N ALA A 199 -10.47 8.82 -4.66
CA ALA A 199 -9.17 8.15 -4.56
C ALA A 199 -8.61 7.68 -5.91
N PHE A 200 -9.43 7.54 -6.94
CA PHE A 200 -9.08 6.80 -8.15
C PHE A 200 -8.58 7.68 -9.31
N ASN A 201 -8.19 8.95 -9.07
CA ASN A 201 -7.78 9.87 -10.13
C ASN A 201 -6.56 9.38 -10.92
N TYR A 202 -5.52 8.89 -10.24
CA TYR A 202 -4.36 8.28 -10.92
C TYR A 202 -4.76 7.03 -11.69
N PHE A 203 -5.63 6.20 -11.13
CA PHE A 203 -6.18 5.01 -11.80
C PHE A 203 -6.94 5.41 -13.06
N GLY A 204 -7.81 6.41 -12.99
CA GLY A 204 -8.56 6.94 -14.13
C GLY A 204 -7.64 7.39 -15.25
N ARG A 205 -6.61 8.16 -14.90
CA ARG A 205 -5.58 8.64 -15.84
C ARG A 205 -4.80 7.49 -16.48
N ALA A 206 -4.43 6.47 -15.72
CA ALA A 206 -3.59 5.37 -16.18
C ALA A 206 -4.35 4.36 -17.05
N TYR A 207 -5.64 4.13 -16.78
CA TYR A 207 -6.43 3.09 -17.43
C TYR A 207 -7.58 3.61 -18.30
N GLY A 208 -7.72 4.93 -18.45
CA GLY A 208 -8.71 5.57 -19.32
C GLY A 208 -10.15 5.49 -18.77
N PHE A 209 -10.32 5.67 -17.46
CA PHE A 209 -11.61 5.78 -16.81
C PHE A 209 -11.91 7.23 -16.41
N GLU A 210 -13.15 7.64 -16.55
CA GLU A 210 -13.68 8.82 -15.88
C GLU A 210 -13.95 8.45 -14.44
N VAL A 211 -13.32 9.17 -13.50
CA VAL A 211 -13.49 8.95 -12.07
C VAL A 211 -14.42 10.00 -11.49
N VAL A 212 -15.35 9.57 -10.64
CA VAL A 212 -16.32 10.43 -9.97
C VAL A 212 -16.44 10.03 -8.52
N GLY A 213 -15.79 10.76 -7.64
CA GLY A 213 -15.95 10.63 -6.20
C GLY A 213 -17.23 11.29 -5.70
N ILE A 214 -17.92 10.70 -4.74
CA ILE A 214 -19.00 11.38 -4.02
C ILE A 214 -18.41 12.46 -3.12
N GLN A 215 -17.44 12.09 -2.28
CA GLN A 215 -16.60 13.01 -1.51
C GLN A 215 -15.38 13.44 -2.35
N GLY A 216 -14.68 14.48 -1.91
CA GLY A 216 -13.42 14.90 -2.53
C GLY A 216 -12.27 13.92 -2.31
N ILE A 217 -11.04 14.36 -2.65
CA ILE A 217 -9.80 13.60 -2.45
C ILE A 217 -9.59 13.27 -0.96
N SER A 218 -9.93 14.20 -0.05
CA SER A 218 -9.97 13.94 1.39
C SER A 218 -11.36 13.55 1.84
N THR A 219 -11.46 12.58 2.73
CA THR A 219 -12.71 12.12 3.34
C THR A 219 -13.16 12.97 4.54
N GLU A 220 -12.37 14.00 4.93
CA GLU A 220 -12.68 14.85 6.10
C GLU A 220 -14.00 15.65 5.95
N SER A 221 -14.43 15.88 4.72
CA SER A 221 -15.68 16.61 4.43
C SER A 221 -16.74 15.69 3.86
N GLU A 222 -17.92 15.68 4.47
CA GLU A 222 -19.07 14.93 3.96
C GLU A 222 -19.66 15.58 2.70
N ALA A 223 -20.14 14.75 1.79
CA ALA A 223 -20.84 15.24 0.60
C ALA A 223 -22.19 15.86 0.97
N GLY A 224 -22.43 17.07 0.49
CA GLY A 224 -23.73 17.76 0.68
C GLY A 224 -24.86 17.14 -0.14
N LEU A 225 -26.13 17.38 0.27
CA LEU A 225 -27.33 16.89 -0.44
C LEU A 225 -27.41 17.36 -1.92
N ALA A 226 -26.84 18.51 -2.25
CA ALA A 226 -26.78 19.00 -3.63
C ALA A 226 -25.93 18.04 -4.49
N ARG A 227 -24.72 17.66 -4.01
CA ARG A 227 -23.85 16.73 -4.69
C ARG A 227 -24.51 15.38 -4.94
N ILE A 228 -25.24 14.84 -3.94
CA ILE A 228 -25.99 13.57 -4.10
C ILE A 228 -27.04 13.69 -5.21
N ARG A 229 -27.80 14.79 -5.27
CA ARG A 229 -28.80 15.01 -6.32
C ARG A 229 -28.17 15.10 -7.71
N ASP A 230 -27.07 15.86 -7.84
CA ASP A 230 -26.38 16.05 -9.12
C ASP A 230 -25.81 14.70 -9.63
N LEU A 231 -25.31 13.86 -8.71
CA LEU A 231 -24.82 12.52 -9.07
C LEU A 231 -25.97 11.57 -9.46
N VAL A 232 -27.13 11.65 -8.80
CA VAL A 232 -28.33 10.90 -9.23
C VAL A 232 -28.77 11.35 -10.62
N ASP A 233 -28.76 12.65 -10.91
CA ASP A 233 -29.08 13.19 -12.25
C ASP A 233 -28.08 12.65 -13.29
N MET A 234 -26.81 12.59 -12.98
CA MET A 234 -25.77 12.05 -13.84
C MET A 234 -25.97 10.53 -14.08
N LEU A 235 -26.22 9.73 -13.03
CA LEU A 235 -26.48 8.29 -13.15
C LEU A 235 -27.63 8.01 -14.14
N VAL A 236 -28.75 8.75 -13.99
CA VAL A 236 -29.93 8.58 -14.84
C VAL A 236 -29.68 9.07 -16.27
N SER A 237 -29.14 10.28 -16.43
CA SER A 237 -28.97 10.91 -17.75
C SER A 237 -27.91 10.22 -18.63
N ARG A 238 -26.91 9.61 -18.01
CA ARG A 238 -25.82 8.94 -18.72
C ARG A 238 -25.95 7.41 -18.75
N ASP A 239 -27.05 6.86 -18.25
CA ASP A 239 -27.30 5.41 -18.13
C ASP A 239 -26.17 4.65 -17.41
N ILE A 240 -25.63 5.25 -16.32
CA ILE A 240 -24.59 4.60 -15.52
C ILE A 240 -25.26 3.57 -14.61
N ARG A 241 -24.83 2.30 -14.70
CA ARG A 241 -25.51 1.17 -14.08
C ARG A 241 -24.77 0.51 -12.94
N ALA A 242 -23.54 0.96 -12.65
CA ALA A 242 -22.73 0.43 -11.54
C ALA A 242 -22.05 1.56 -10.76
N VAL A 243 -22.02 1.41 -9.44
CA VAL A 243 -21.29 2.23 -8.48
C VAL A 243 -20.52 1.30 -7.54
N PHE A 244 -19.52 1.82 -6.84
CA PHE A 244 -18.67 0.98 -6.00
C PHE A 244 -18.64 1.51 -4.57
N VAL A 245 -18.70 0.60 -3.60
CA VAL A 245 -18.38 0.88 -2.20
C VAL A 245 -16.89 0.74 -1.96
N GLU A 246 -16.40 1.29 -0.85
CA GLU A 246 -14.99 1.24 -0.48
C GLU A 246 -14.82 0.68 0.92
N SER A 247 -13.71 -0.04 1.13
CA SER A 247 -13.44 -0.71 2.42
C SER A 247 -13.15 0.27 3.57
N SER A 248 -12.68 1.49 3.28
CA SER A 248 -12.28 2.52 4.25
C SER A 248 -13.31 3.63 4.45
N VAL A 249 -14.36 3.69 3.62
CA VAL A 249 -15.37 4.76 3.64
C VAL A 249 -16.78 4.18 3.84
N SER A 250 -17.63 4.89 4.58
CA SER A 250 -19.02 4.48 4.78
C SER A 250 -19.79 4.38 3.45
N ASP A 251 -20.52 3.28 3.26
CA ASP A 251 -21.36 3.03 2.08
C ASP A 251 -22.68 3.85 2.05
N ARG A 252 -22.95 4.64 3.09
CA ARG A 252 -24.19 5.42 3.25
C ARG A 252 -24.53 6.28 2.03
N ASN A 253 -23.54 7.00 1.51
CA ASN A 253 -23.73 7.89 0.37
C ASN A 253 -23.94 7.10 -0.95
N ILE A 254 -23.25 5.97 -1.11
CA ILE A 254 -23.48 5.05 -2.24
C ILE A 254 -24.92 4.50 -2.21
N ARG A 255 -25.41 4.09 -1.06
CA ARG A 255 -26.80 3.62 -0.91
C ARG A 255 -27.80 4.73 -1.26
N ALA A 256 -27.57 5.96 -0.80
CA ALA A 256 -28.42 7.10 -1.15
C ALA A 256 -28.47 7.36 -2.67
N LEU A 257 -27.36 7.19 -3.40
CA LEU A 257 -27.35 7.29 -4.86
C LEU A 257 -28.18 6.18 -5.51
N VAL A 258 -28.03 4.94 -5.09
CA VAL A 258 -28.78 3.79 -5.62
C VAL A 258 -30.29 3.98 -5.40
N GLU A 259 -30.69 4.37 -4.20
CA GLU A 259 -32.10 4.65 -3.86
C GLU A 259 -32.65 5.86 -4.64
N GLY A 260 -31.82 6.93 -4.76
CA GLY A 260 -32.22 8.12 -5.55
C GLY A 260 -32.42 7.81 -7.03
N ALA A 261 -31.51 7.01 -7.63
CA ALA A 261 -31.68 6.57 -9.02
C ALA A 261 -32.89 5.66 -9.20
N ALA A 262 -33.13 4.72 -8.27
CA ALA A 262 -34.28 3.82 -8.30
C ALA A 262 -35.61 4.59 -8.21
N SER A 263 -35.70 5.66 -7.42
CA SER A 263 -36.87 6.53 -7.32
C SER A 263 -37.24 7.22 -8.65
N ARG A 264 -36.28 7.29 -9.57
CA ARG A 264 -36.46 7.83 -10.94
C ARG A 264 -36.59 6.73 -12.01
N GLY A 265 -36.76 5.49 -11.59
CA GLY A 265 -36.91 4.33 -12.49
C GLY A 265 -35.62 3.86 -13.12
N HIS A 266 -34.47 4.29 -12.61
CA HIS A 266 -33.16 3.88 -13.09
C HIS A 266 -32.49 2.87 -12.12
N SER A 267 -32.14 1.67 -12.62
CA SER A 267 -31.53 0.62 -11.81
C SER A 267 -30.01 0.76 -11.82
N VAL A 268 -29.43 0.95 -10.65
CA VAL A 268 -27.99 0.99 -10.41
C VAL A 268 -27.60 -0.14 -9.47
N ALA A 269 -26.61 -0.93 -9.85
CA ALA A 269 -26.05 -1.99 -9.01
C ALA A 269 -24.83 -1.49 -8.22
N VAL A 270 -24.61 -2.05 -7.04
CA VAL A 270 -23.29 -1.99 -6.40
C VAL A 270 -22.41 -3.04 -7.08
N GLY A 271 -21.42 -2.57 -7.84
CA GLY A 271 -20.52 -3.42 -8.65
C GLY A 271 -19.56 -4.25 -7.81
N GLY A 272 -19.32 -3.84 -6.58
CA GLY A 272 -18.46 -4.51 -5.60
C GLY A 272 -17.86 -3.54 -4.60
N GLU A 273 -17.09 -4.07 -3.65
CA GLU A 273 -16.26 -3.31 -2.74
C GLU A 273 -14.86 -3.14 -3.34
N LEU A 274 -14.32 -1.94 -3.29
CA LEU A 274 -12.96 -1.63 -3.70
C LEU A 274 -12.09 -1.33 -2.48
N PHE A 275 -10.84 -1.72 -2.57
CA PHE A 275 -9.81 -1.30 -1.62
C PHE A 275 -9.22 0.02 -2.10
N SER A 276 -9.60 1.14 -1.47
CA SER A 276 -9.05 2.46 -1.76
C SER A 276 -7.85 2.77 -0.87
N ASP A 277 -8.09 3.12 0.40
CA ASP A 277 -7.06 3.56 1.33
C ASP A 277 -6.58 2.47 2.29
N ALA A 278 -7.25 1.32 2.29
CA ALA A 278 -6.91 0.19 3.11
C ALA A 278 -7.01 -1.11 2.31
N MET A 279 -6.06 -2.01 2.55
CA MET A 279 -6.06 -3.35 1.96
C MET A 279 -7.06 -4.28 2.66
N GLY A 280 -7.23 -5.47 2.12
CA GLY A 280 -8.03 -6.54 2.72
C GLY A 280 -7.45 -7.05 4.05
N LYS A 281 -8.05 -8.12 4.59
CA LYS A 281 -7.67 -8.68 5.90
C LYS A 281 -6.24 -9.22 5.89
N PRO A 282 -5.46 -9.01 6.99
CA PRO A 282 -4.14 -9.60 7.13
C PRO A 282 -4.17 -11.12 6.96
N GLY A 283 -3.15 -11.68 6.31
CA GLY A 283 -3.04 -13.11 6.05
C GLY A 283 -3.86 -13.63 4.87
N THR A 284 -4.66 -12.77 4.22
CA THR A 284 -5.28 -13.06 2.91
C THR A 284 -4.44 -12.48 1.77
N TYR A 285 -4.71 -12.90 0.54
CA TYR A 285 -4.06 -12.31 -0.62
C TYR A 285 -4.45 -10.85 -0.81
N GLU A 286 -5.71 -10.51 -0.63
CA GLU A 286 -6.22 -9.14 -0.66
C GLU A 286 -5.65 -8.26 0.48
N GLY A 287 -5.08 -8.87 1.51
CA GLY A 287 -4.32 -8.21 2.57
C GLY A 287 -2.87 -7.87 2.20
N THR A 288 -2.47 -8.10 0.94
CA THR A 288 -1.23 -7.61 0.34
C THR A 288 -1.54 -6.51 -0.68
N TRP A 289 -0.59 -5.62 -0.96
CA TRP A 289 -0.80 -4.59 -1.96
C TRP A 289 -1.02 -5.18 -3.37
N LEU A 290 -0.31 -6.24 -3.74
CA LEU A 290 -0.54 -6.92 -5.01
C LEU A 290 -1.96 -7.51 -5.10
N GLY A 291 -2.43 -8.11 -4.01
CA GLY A 291 -3.79 -8.65 -3.95
C GLY A 291 -4.87 -7.58 -3.99
N MET A 292 -4.61 -6.41 -3.40
CA MET A 292 -5.47 -5.23 -3.49
C MET A 292 -5.64 -4.76 -4.94
N ILE A 293 -4.53 -4.63 -5.70
CA ILE A 293 -4.58 -4.20 -7.11
C ILE A 293 -5.27 -5.25 -7.99
N ASP A 294 -4.95 -6.54 -7.79
CA ASP A 294 -5.61 -7.65 -8.49
C ASP A 294 -7.13 -7.64 -8.27
N HIS A 295 -7.55 -7.51 -7.01
CA HIS A 295 -8.96 -7.43 -6.61
C HIS A 295 -9.66 -6.25 -7.30
N ASN A 296 -9.13 -5.05 -7.16
CA ASN A 296 -9.73 -3.84 -7.73
C ASN A 296 -9.87 -3.94 -9.25
N ALA A 297 -8.79 -4.34 -9.95
CA ALA A 297 -8.83 -4.49 -11.40
C ALA A 297 -9.85 -5.55 -11.85
N THR A 298 -9.91 -6.68 -11.14
CA THR A 298 -10.84 -7.78 -11.43
C THR A 298 -12.29 -7.37 -11.19
N VAL A 299 -12.59 -6.75 -10.03
CA VAL A 299 -13.95 -6.31 -9.67
C VAL A 299 -14.44 -5.23 -10.63
N ILE A 300 -13.64 -4.19 -10.89
CA ILE A 300 -14.00 -3.10 -11.80
C ILE A 300 -14.26 -3.64 -13.21
N ALA A 301 -13.35 -4.45 -13.75
CA ALA A 301 -13.49 -4.98 -15.10
C ALA A 301 -14.79 -5.78 -15.26
N ARG A 302 -15.08 -6.69 -14.33
CA ARG A 302 -16.29 -7.54 -14.39
C ARG A 302 -17.57 -6.75 -14.19
N ALA A 303 -17.61 -5.82 -13.23
CA ALA A 303 -18.79 -5.01 -12.95
C ALA A 303 -19.17 -4.08 -14.10
N LEU A 304 -18.19 -3.60 -14.85
CA LEU A 304 -18.40 -2.68 -15.96
C LEU A 304 -18.46 -3.36 -17.35
N GLY A 305 -18.61 -4.70 -17.37
CA GLY A 305 -18.84 -5.45 -18.61
C GLY A 305 -17.58 -5.84 -19.39
N GLY A 306 -16.42 -5.73 -18.75
CA GLY A 306 -15.17 -6.28 -19.25
C GLY A 306 -15.00 -7.77 -18.89
N SER A 307 -13.81 -8.30 -19.11
CA SER A 307 -13.45 -9.69 -18.87
C SER A 307 -12.22 -9.79 -17.96
N ALA A 308 -12.36 -10.47 -16.83
CA ALA A 308 -11.26 -10.82 -15.94
C ALA A 308 -11.48 -12.21 -15.36
N PRO A 309 -10.39 -12.98 -15.07
CA PRO A 309 -10.50 -14.26 -14.38
C PRO A 309 -11.22 -14.09 -13.03
N ALA A 310 -12.16 -14.97 -12.70
CA ALA A 310 -13.01 -14.83 -11.51
C ALA A 310 -12.22 -14.78 -10.18
N ARG A 311 -11.00 -15.32 -10.17
CA ARG A 311 -10.13 -15.36 -9.00
C ARG A 311 -8.81 -14.59 -9.23
N GLY A 312 -8.83 -13.56 -10.06
CA GLY A 312 -7.71 -12.69 -10.35
C GLY A 312 -6.61 -13.34 -11.21
N ARG A 313 -5.48 -12.65 -11.29
CA ARG A 313 -4.33 -13.01 -12.12
C ARG A 313 -3.85 -14.45 -11.91
N ASP A 314 -3.66 -14.83 -10.67
CA ASP A 314 -3.05 -16.12 -10.29
C ASP A 314 -4.03 -17.07 -9.60
N GLY A 315 -5.32 -16.81 -9.68
CA GLY A 315 -6.35 -17.63 -9.05
C GLY A 315 -6.37 -17.54 -7.51
N ARG A 316 -5.84 -16.46 -6.94
CA ARG A 316 -5.61 -16.27 -5.49
C ARG A 316 -6.70 -15.48 -4.79
N LEU A 317 -7.50 -14.68 -5.51
CA LEU A 317 -8.59 -13.91 -4.90
C LEU A 317 -9.62 -14.84 -4.25
N ALA A 318 -10.25 -14.37 -3.20
CA ALA A 318 -11.33 -15.09 -2.53
C ALA A 318 -12.47 -15.39 -3.50
N ALA A 319 -13.22 -16.47 -3.24
CA ALA A 319 -14.38 -16.79 -4.06
C ALA A 319 -15.49 -15.77 -3.80
N GLY A 320 -15.96 -15.09 -4.84
CA GLY A 320 -17.02 -14.08 -4.75
C GLY A 320 -16.51 -12.64 -4.60
N SER A 321 -15.20 -12.43 -4.81
CA SER A 321 -14.63 -11.08 -4.97
C SER A 321 -15.15 -10.39 -6.22
#